data_23d8ee40ea35e591792bd35878df5941
#
_entry.id   23d8ee40ea35e591792bd35878df5941
#
_cell.length_a   1.000
_cell.length_b   1.000
_cell.length_c   1.000
_cell.angle_alpha   90.00
_cell.angle_beta   90.00
_cell.angle_gamma   90.00
#
_symmetry.space_group_name_H-M   'P 1'
#
loop_
_entity.id
_entity.type
_entity.pdbx_description
1 polymer ?
#
loop_
_entity_poly.entity_id
_entity_poly.type
_entity_poly.pdbx_seq_one_letter_code
_entity_poly.pdbx_strand_id
1 'polypeptide(L)' 'MKDIQKMIDLLPPSQREVVFMRFFQQMSFKEIAKTTEVSINTALGRMRYAMLNMRKMARDNNVELQLY' A
#
# COMPACT_ATOMS: atom_id res chain seq x y z
N MET A 1 -3.24 -3.26 -14.57
CA MET A 1 -4.37 -3.78 -13.88
C MET A 1 -5.23 -2.72 -13.28
N LYS A 2 -6.34 -2.46 -13.97
CA LYS A 2 -7.21 -1.33 -13.63
C LYS A 2 -7.82 -1.42 -12.24
N ASP A 3 -8.18 -2.62 -11.79
CA ASP A 3 -8.84 -2.80 -10.49
C ASP A 3 -7.90 -2.52 -9.33
N ILE A 4 -6.65 -2.98 -9.44
CA ILE A 4 -5.64 -2.72 -8.42
C ILE A 4 -5.32 -1.23 -8.35
N GLN A 5 -5.19 -0.58 -9.50
CA GLN A 5 -4.94 0.86 -9.54
C GLN A 5 -6.07 1.65 -8.88
N LYS A 6 -7.32 1.29 -9.14
CA LYS A 6 -8.47 1.93 -8.51
C LYS A 6 -8.47 1.74 -7.00
N MET A 7 -8.12 0.56 -6.53
CA MET A 7 -8.04 0.28 -5.10
C MET A 7 -6.96 1.12 -4.42
N ILE A 8 -5.80 1.22 -5.06
CA ILE A 8 -4.70 2.04 -4.55
C ILE A 8 -5.15 3.50 -4.47
N ASP A 9 -5.84 4.00 -5.49
CA ASP A 9 -6.31 5.37 -5.54
C ASP A 9 -7.34 5.68 -4.45
N LEU A 10 -8.03 4.66 -3.94
CA LEU A 10 -9.02 4.81 -2.86
C LEU A 10 -8.41 4.73 -1.47
N LEU A 11 -7.15 4.37 -1.35
CA LEU A 11 -6.48 4.32 -0.06
C LEU A 11 -6.25 5.72 0.51
N PRO A 12 -6.23 5.88 1.85
CA PRO A 12 -5.78 7.13 2.44
C PRO A 12 -4.39 7.52 1.91
N PRO A 13 -4.08 8.82 1.81
CA PRO A 13 -2.83 9.26 1.19
C PRO A 13 -1.56 8.61 1.73
N SER A 14 -1.44 8.45 3.04
CA SER A 14 -0.24 7.85 3.64
C SER A 14 -0.07 6.37 3.26
N GLN A 15 -1.17 5.64 3.14
CA GLN A 15 -1.16 4.24 2.74
C GLN A 15 -0.88 4.10 1.25
N ARG A 16 -1.53 4.92 0.45
CA ARG A 16 -1.33 4.95 -1.01
C ARG A 16 0.13 5.21 -1.35
N GLU A 17 0.75 6.16 -0.67
CA GLU A 17 2.14 6.54 -0.88
C GLU A 17 3.10 5.38 -0.60
N VAL A 18 2.91 4.68 0.51
CA VAL A 18 3.75 3.54 0.88
C VAL A 18 3.60 2.40 -0.12
N VAL A 19 2.38 2.11 -0.54
CA VAL A 19 2.12 1.07 -1.55
C VAL A 19 2.82 1.42 -2.86
N PHE A 20 2.70 2.66 -3.30
CA PHE A 20 3.34 3.13 -4.53
C PHE A 20 4.85 2.97 -4.47
N MET A 21 5.47 3.44 -3.39
CA MET A 21 6.91 3.34 -3.21
C MET A 21 7.39 1.89 -3.17
N ARG A 22 6.66 1.03 -2.48
CA ARG A 22 7.07 -0.36 -2.34
C ARG A 22 6.92 -1.17 -3.62
N PHE A 23 5.76 -1.07 -4.27
CA PHE A 23 5.46 -1.93 -5.41
C PHE A 23 5.85 -1.34 -6.76
N PHE A 24 5.77 -0.04 -6.92
CA PHE A 24 6.09 0.58 -8.21
C PHE A 24 7.51 1.14 -8.27
N GLN A 25 8.04 1.60 -7.14
CA GLN A 25 9.40 2.13 -7.08
C GLN A 25 10.40 1.14 -6.47
N GLN A 26 9.90 0.01 -5.99
CA GLN A 26 10.73 -1.07 -5.44
C GLN A 26 11.66 -0.62 -4.30
N MET A 27 11.18 0.32 -3.50
CA MET A 27 11.95 0.83 -2.37
C MET A 27 11.90 -0.13 -1.18
N SER A 28 12.97 -0.18 -0.42
CA SER A 28 12.95 -0.90 0.86
C SER A 28 12.14 -0.10 1.89
N PHE A 29 11.69 -0.78 2.95
CA PHE A 29 10.95 -0.07 4.01
C PHE A 29 11.83 0.97 4.71
N LYS A 30 13.13 0.71 4.80
CA LYS A 30 14.07 1.69 5.33
C LYS A 30 14.10 2.95 4.48
N GLU A 31 14.14 2.78 3.16
CA GLU A 31 14.11 3.90 2.22
C GLU A 31 12.79 4.65 2.26
N ILE A 32 11.68 3.91 2.33
CA ILE A 32 10.34 4.50 2.45
C ILE A 32 10.24 5.34 3.72
N ALA A 33 10.69 4.79 4.85
CA ALA A 33 10.67 5.50 6.12
C ALA A 33 11.47 6.79 6.04
N LYS A 34 12.65 6.73 5.46
CA LYS A 34 13.51 7.92 5.29
C LYS A 34 12.86 8.96 4.40
N THR A 35 12.32 8.54 3.26
CA THR A 35 11.69 9.42 2.28
C THR A 35 10.46 10.11 2.85
N THR A 36 9.66 9.39 3.63
CA THR A 36 8.42 9.91 4.22
C THR A 36 8.62 10.52 5.61
N GLU A 37 9.85 10.52 6.10
CA GLU A 37 10.22 11.11 7.39
C GLU A 37 9.47 10.49 8.57
N VAL A 38 9.36 9.17 8.56
CA VAL A 38 8.75 8.41 9.66
C VAL A 38 9.67 7.29 10.08
N SER A 39 9.36 6.64 11.21
CA SER A 39 10.10 5.46 11.64
C SER A 39 9.80 4.29 10.70
N ILE A 40 10.71 3.31 10.67
CA ILE A 40 10.50 2.11 9.88
C ILE A 40 9.25 1.35 10.36
N ASN A 41 8.98 1.36 11.67
CA ASN A 41 7.78 0.73 12.22
C ASN A 41 6.51 1.41 11.72
N THR A 42 6.53 2.73 11.59
CA THR A 42 5.39 3.47 11.04
C THR A 42 5.18 3.12 9.57
N ALA A 43 6.27 3.05 8.79
CA ALA A 43 6.19 2.67 7.38
C ALA A 43 5.61 1.25 7.23
N LEU A 44 6.07 0.31 8.04
CA LEU A 44 5.57 -1.06 8.05
C LEU A 44 4.09 -1.11 8.44
N GLY A 45 3.69 -0.33 9.44
CA GLY A 45 2.30 -0.24 9.87
C GLY A 45 1.39 0.30 8.79
N ARG A 46 1.82 1.34 8.09
CA ARG A 46 1.08 1.91 6.97
C ARG A 46 0.88 0.88 5.85
N MET A 47 1.91 0.10 5.54
CA MET A 47 1.80 -0.97 4.55
C MET A 47 0.81 -2.03 5.01
N ARG A 48 0.88 -2.42 6.28
CA ARG A 48 -0.03 -3.42 6.84
C ARG A 48 -1.49 -2.98 6.71
N TYR A 49 -1.79 -1.74 7.09
CA TYR A 49 -3.15 -1.22 6.99
C TYR A 49 -3.58 -1.05 5.54
N ALA A 50 -2.67 -0.66 4.66
CA ALA A 50 -2.96 -0.58 3.24
C ALA A 50 -3.38 -1.96 2.70
N MET A 51 -2.64 -3.00 3.06
CA MET A 51 -2.95 -4.36 2.63
C MET A 51 -4.30 -4.84 3.17
N LEU A 52 -4.61 -4.53 4.43
CA LEU A 52 -5.91 -4.87 5.01
C LEU A 52 -7.05 -4.17 4.28
N ASN A 53 -6.88 -2.88 3.98
CA ASN A 53 -7.88 -2.10 3.26
C ASN A 53 -8.06 -2.61 1.84
N MET A 54 -6.96 -2.96 1.15
CA MET A 54 -7.05 -3.47 -0.21
C MET A 54 -7.74 -4.84 -0.26
N ARG A 55 -7.45 -5.71 0.71
CA ARG A 55 -8.14 -7.00 0.81
C ARG A 55 -9.62 -6.83 1.03
N LYS A 56 -10.00 -5.88 1.89
CA LYS A 56 -11.41 -5.58 2.13
C LYS A 56 -12.09 -5.08 0.86
N MET A 57 -11.47 -4.15 0.14
CA MET A 57 -12.00 -3.65 -1.12
C MET A 57 -12.15 -4.77 -2.16
N ALA A 58 -11.16 -5.64 -2.25
CA ALA A 58 -11.18 -6.78 -3.17
C ALA A 58 -12.32 -7.72 -2.86
N ARG A 59 -12.52 -8.03 -1.58
CA ARG A 59 -13.62 -8.90 -1.15
C ARG A 59 -14.97 -8.27 -1.44
N ASP A 60 -15.13 -6.98 -1.14
CA ASP A 60 -16.38 -6.28 -1.34
C ASP A 60 -16.75 -6.14 -2.82
N ASN A 61 -15.74 -6.16 -3.69
CA ASN A 61 -15.91 -6.02 -5.15
C ASN A 61 -15.68 -7.32 -5.91
N ASN A 62 -15.56 -8.44 -5.23
CA ASN A 62 -15.33 -9.76 -5.85
C ASN A 62 -14.07 -9.79 -6.72
N VAL A 63 -13.03 -9.10 -6.30
CA VAL A 63 -11.76 -9.05 -7.01
C VAL A 63 -10.73 -9.89 -6.26
N GLU A 64 -9.97 -10.69 -7.00
CA GLU A 64 -8.87 -11.46 -6.42
C GLU A 64 -7.60 -10.61 -6.43
N LEU A 65 -6.96 -10.50 -5.26
CA LEU A 65 -5.71 -9.77 -5.12
C LEU A 65 -4.54 -10.72 -4.90
N GLN A 66 -3.48 -10.55 -5.68
CA GLN A 66 -2.25 -11.32 -5.52
C GLN A 66 -1.08 -10.34 -5.44
N LEU A 67 -0.97 -9.66 -4.29
CA LEU A 67 0.10 -8.71 -4.06
C LEU A 67 1.35 -9.36 -3.45
N TYR A 68 1.22 -10.58 -3.00
CA TYR A 68 2.34 -11.39 -2.50
C TYR A 68 2.29 -12.76 -3.13
#